data_c66f7244396fde93c40bb2cd1a6044c7
#
_entry.id   c66f7244396fde93c40bb2cd1a6044c7
#
_cell.length_a   1.000
_cell.length_b   1.000
_cell.length_c   1.000
_cell.angle_alpha   90.00
_cell.angle_beta   90.00
_cell.angle_gamma   90.00
#
_symmetry.space_group_name_H-M   'P 1'
#
loop_
_entity.id
_entity.type
_entity.pdbx_description
1 polymer ?
#
loop_
_entity_poly.entity_id
_entity_poly.type
_entity_poly.pdbx_seq_one_letter_code
_entity_poly.pdbx_strand_id
1 'polypeptide(L)'
;SWREISNIFIKNKSKYFKKNNVFYRPWGKYTNLFYGKGFLVKELVVNPNSSISLQKHKHRSEHWTVTSGKAEITINKRKFSKNVNETAFIPQGAIHRIENLFKKPVKIMEIQTGAILRETDIIRYKDIYGRVN
;
A
#
# COMPACT_ATOMS: atom_id res chain seq x y z
N SER A 1 19.15 14.34 -0.05
CA SER A 1 19.60 13.32 0.90
C SER A 1 18.48 12.98 1.90
N TRP A 2 18.65 11.89 2.59
CA TRP A 2 17.70 11.49 3.63
C TRP A 2 17.60 12.53 4.75
N ARG A 3 18.71 13.18 5.09
CA ARG A 3 18.71 14.21 6.13
C ARG A 3 17.86 15.41 5.71
N GLU A 4 17.93 15.82 4.45
CA GLU A 4 17.12 16.91 3.91
C GLU A 4 15.64 16.58 3.93
N ILE A 5 15.28 15.36 3.55
CA ILE A 5 13.90 14.87 3.59
C ILE A 5 13.40 14.85 5.04
N SER A 6 14.18 14.34 5.98
CA SER A 6 13.83 14.33 7.40
C SER A 6 13.57 15.73 7.94
N ASN A 7 14.42 16.69 7.58
CA ASN A 7 14.26 18.09 8.01
C ASN A 7 12.98 18.70 7.45
N ILE A 8 12.62 18.37 6.21
CA ILE A 8 11.36 18.83 5.63
C ILE A 8 10.17 18.24 6.40
N PHE A 9 10.19 16.96 6.76
CA PHE A 9 9.14 16.34 7.57
C PHE A 9 9.00 17.03 8.93
N ILE A 10 10.10 17.22 9.63
CA ILE A 10 10.08 17.86 10.95
C ILE A 10 9.51 19.26 10.84
N LYS A 11 9.95 20.04 9.86
CA LYS A 11 9.55 21.44 9.66
C LYS A 11 8.08 21.58 9.26
N ASN A 12 7.55 20.63 8.49
CA ASN A 12 6.20 20.67 7.93
C ASN A 12 5.28 19.56 8.46
N LYS A 13 5.59 18.98 9.60
CA LYS A 13 4.89 17.79 10.10
C LYS A 13 3.37 17.98 10.26
N SER A 14 2.91 19.18 10.55
CA SER A 14 1.48 19.47 10.67
C SER A 14 0.79 19.47 9.31
N LYS A 15 1.54 19.68 8.23
CA LYS A 15 1.04 19.74 6.85
C LYS A 15 1.18 18.41 6.11
N TYR A 16 2.30 17.68 6.32
CA TYR A 16 2.64 16.49 5.52
C TYR A 16 2.75 15.20 6.32
N PHE A 17 2.95 15.28 7.63
CA PHE A 17 3.21 14.10 8.46
C PHE A 17 2.19 13.99 9.60
N LYS A 18 1.60 12.81 9.76
CA LYS A 18 0.70 12.49 10.89
C LYS A 18 1.37 11.47 11.77
N LYS A 19 1.68 11.86 13.02
CA LYS A 19 2.27 10.98 14.01
C LYS A 19 1.27 9.87 14.41
N ASN A 20 1.79 8.65 14.63
CA ASN A 20 1.01 7.49 15.11
C ASN A 20 -0.15 7.11 14.19
N ASN A 21 0.01 7.26 12.89
CA ASN A 21 -1.02 7.03 11.91
C ASN A 21 -0.98 5.57 11.41
N VAL A 22 -1.06 4.62 12.36
CA VAL A 22 -1.00 3.18 12.09
C VAL A 22 -2.39 2.60 12.18
N PHE A 23 -2.79 1.82 11.17
CA PHE A 23 -4.09 1.18 11.08
C PHE A 23 -3.93 -0.33 11.00
N TYR A 24 -4.44 -1.04 11.99
CA TYR A 24 -4.41 -2.50 12.02
C TYR A 24 -5.56 -3.08 11.22
N ARG A 25 -5.26 -4.15 10.48
CA ARG A 25 -6.21 -4.84 9.60
C ARG A 25 -6.06 -6.35 9.80
N PRO A 26 -7.05 -7.16 9.38
CA PRO A 26 -6.95 -8.62 9.54
C PRO A 26 -5.71 -9.23 8.90
N TRP A 27 -5.19 -8.63 7.82
CA TRP A 27 -4.02 -9.11 7.09
C TRP A 27 -2.68 -8.54 7.60
N GLY A 28 -2.71 -7.58 8.49
CA GLY A 28 -1.50 -6.92 8.99
C GLY A 28 -1.76 -5.49 9.41
N LYS A 29 -1.05 -4.55 8.80
CA LYS A 29 -1.24 -3.13 9.11
C LYS A 29 -0.77 -2.25 7.97
N TYR A 30 -1.22 -1.01 7.96
CA TYR A 30 -0.60 0.02 7.15
C TYR A 30 -0.37 1.28 7.99
N THR A 31 0.64 2.04 7.59
CA THR A 31 1.00 3.30 8.23
C THR A 31 1.02 4.38 7.17
N ASN A 32 0.25 5.44 7.38
CA ASN A 32 0.35 6.62 6.53
C ASN A 32 1.58 7.41 6.97
N LEU A 33 2.55 7.54 6.08
CA LEU A 33 3.84 8.15 6.40
C LEU A 33 3.89 9.61 6.00
N PHE A 34 3.36 9.94 4.84
CA PHE A 34 3.54 11.25 4.27
C PHE A 34 2.48 11.50 3.20
N TYR A 35 1.97 12.73 3.12
CA TYR A 35 1.05 13.08 2.06
C TYR A 35 1.25 14.54 1.64
N GLY A 36 0.93 14.82 0.41
CA GLY A 36 0.92 16.16 -0.14
C GLY A 36 -0.21 16.29 -1.15
N LYS A 37 -0.18 17.34 -1.93
CA LYS A 37 -1.21 17.54 -2.95
C LYS A 37 -1.09 16.46 -4.03
N GLY A 38 -2.12 15.64 -4.17
CA GLY A 38 -2.18 14.62 -5.20
C GLY A 38 -1.41 13.34 -4.92
N PHE A 39 -0.85 13.16 -3.73
CA PHE A 39 -0.16 11.92 -3.40
C PHE A 39 -0.23 11.57 -1.91
N LEU A 40 -0.09 10.28 -1.64
CA LEU A 40 -0.01 9.71 -0.30
C LEU A 40 1.01 8.59 -0.31
N VAL A 41 1.92 8.59 0.67
CA VAL A 41 2.91 7.51 0.87
C VAL A 41 2.53 6.74 2.12
N LYS A 42 2.48 5.42 1.99
CA LYS A 42 2.23 4.54 3.15
C LYS A 42 3.10 3.30 3.11
N GLU A 43 3.29 2.70 4.27
CA GLU A 43 3.90 1.38 4.39
C GLU A 43 2.81 0.35 4.65
N LEU A 44 2.83 -0.73 3.88
CA LEU A 44 1.99 -1.89 4.12
C LEU A 44 2.84 -3.00 4.73
N VAL A 45 2.32 -3.65 5.76
CA VAL A 45 2.93 -4.87 6.31
C VAL A 45 1.89 -5.98 6.23
N VAL A 46 2.18 -7.00 5.41
CA VAL A 46 1.29 -8.14 5.24
C VAL A 46 1.86 -9.33 6.01
N ASN A 47 1.10 -9.84 6.96
CA ASN A 47 1.51 -10.96 7.79
C ASN A 47 1.70 -12.24 6.96
N PRO A 48 2.51 -13.20 7.45
CA PRO A 48 2.63 -14.50 6.79
C PRO A 48 1.28 -15.16 6.57
N ASN A 49 1.13 -15.82 5.43
CA ASN A 49 -0.09 -16.53 5.04
C ASN A 49 -1.35 -15.67 5.07
N SER A 50 -1.20 -14.40 4.74
CA SER A 50 -2.29 -13.43 4.71
C SER A 50 -2.33 -12.73 3.36
N SER A 51 -3.48 -12.18 3.05
CA SER A 51 -3.67 -11.42 1.81
C SER A 51 -4.60 -10.23 2.03
N ILE A 52 -4.38 -9.16 1.28
CA ILE A 52 -5.36 -8.09 1.20
C ILE A 52 -6.52 -8.57 0.31
N SER A 53 -7.64 -7.86 0.34
CA SER A 53 -8.76 -8.16 -0.55
C SER A 53 -8.37 -7.98 -2.02
N LEU A 54 -9.03 -8.71 -2.90
CA LEU A 54 -8.97 -8.42 -4.33
C LEU A 54 -9.85 -7.18 -4.56
N GLN A 55 -9.26 -6.09 -5.02
CA GLN A 55 -9.87 -4.77 -4.97
C GLN A 55 -9.47 -3.89 -6.13
N LYS A 56 -10.20 -2.80 -6.32
CA LYS A 56 -9.80 -1.72 -7.22
C LYS A 56 -10.11 -0.35 -6.62
N HIS A 57 -9.44 0.67 -7.15
CA HIS A 57 -9.66 2.08 -6.79
C HIS A 57 -10.01 2.89 -8.04
N LYS A 58 -11.04 3.71 -7.95
CA LYS A 58 -11.53 4.49 -9.10
C LYS A 58 -10.74 5.77 -9.36
N HIS A 59 -10.11 6.33 -8.33
CA HIS A 59 -9.59 7.69 -8.38
C HIS A 59 -8.09 7.79 -8.17
N ARG A 60 -7.37 6.67 -8.10
CA ARG A 60 -5.93 6.68 -7.87
C ARG A 60 -5.21 5.53 -8.57
N SER A 61 -3.93 5.75 -8.86
CA SER A 61 -2.97 4.71 -9.19
C SER A 61 -2.02 4.49 -8.01
N GLU A 62 -1.27 3.39 -8.04
CA GLU A 62 -0.35 3.05 -6.96
C GLU A 62 0.97 2.54 -7.53
N HIS A 63 2.08 2.92 -6.87
CA HIS A 63 3.38 2.31 -7.08
C HIS A 63 3.76 1.57 -5.82
N TRP A 64 4.20 0.32 -5.95
CA TRP A 64 4.61 -0.52 -4.85
C TRP A 64 6.08 -0.90 -4.99
N THR A 65 6.85 -0.77 -3.91
CA THR A 65 8.22 -1.25 -3.82
C THR A 65 8.31 -2.18 -2.63
N VAL A 66 8.78 -3.40 -2.87
CA VAL A 66 8.99 -4.37 -1.78
C VAL A 66 10.27 -3.99 -1.06
N THR A 67 10.18 -3.75 0.25
CA THR A 67 11.33 -3.38 1.08
C THR A 67 11.79 -4.51 1.99
N SER A 68 10.93 -5.51 2.24
CA SER A 68 11.27 -6.67 3.05
C SER A 68 10.36 -7.83 2.68
N GLY A 69 10.91 -9.03 2.64
CA GLY A 69 10.15 -10.23 2.33
C GLY A 69 9.92 -10.43 0.83
N LYS A 70 8.92 -11.20 0.50
CA LYS A 70 8.54 -11.53 -0.87
C LYS A 70 7.03 -11.47 -1.02
N ALA A 71 6.55 -10.78 -2.02
CA ALA A 71 5.11 -10.59 -2.27
C ALA A 71 4.66 -11.33 -3.52
N GLU A 72 3.49 -11.92 -3.45
CA GLU A 72 2.76 -12.39 -4.63
C GLU A 72 1.75 -11.31 -4.99
N ILE A 73 1.88 -10.74 -6.19
CA ILE A 73 1.05 -9.60 -6.61
C ILE A 73 0.17 -10.00 -7.78
N THR A 74 -1.11 -9.68 -7.67
CA THR A 74 -2.07 -9.85 -8.76
C THR A 74 -2.47 -8.48 -9.28
N ILE A 75 -2.36 -8.28 -10.59
CA ILE A 75 -2.85 -7.09 -11.28
C ILE A 75 -3.69 -7.56 -12.46
N ASN A 76 -4.98 -7.29 -12.40
CA ASN A 76 -5.98 -7.82 -13.34
C ASN A 76 -5.90 -9.35 -13.38
N LYS A 77 -5.55 -9.95 -14.52
CA LYS A 77 -5.42 -11.41 -14.65
C LYS A 77 -3.98 -11.90 -14.52
N ARG A 78 -3.03 -11.01 -14.26
CA ARG A 78 -1.61 -11.37 -14.19
C ARG A 78 -1.20 -11.56 -12.74
N LYS A 79 -0.43 -12.60 -12.48
CA LYS A 79 0.10 -12.91 -11.15
C LYS A 79 1.61 -13.08 -11.26
N PHE A 80 2.34 -12.45 -10.35
CA PHE A 80 3.81 -12.51 -10.34
C PHE A 80 4.37 -12.28 -8.94
N SER A 81 5.57 -12.81 -8.70
CA SER A 81 6.29 -12.61 -7.44
C SER A 81 7.21 -11.41 -7.54
N LYS A 82 7.34 -10.66 -6.44
CA LYS A 82 8.27 -9.55 -6.32
C LYS A 82 9.14 -9.72 -5.09
N ASN A 83 10.44 -9.58 -5.27
CA ASN A 83 11.44 -9.62 -4.22
C ASN A 83 11.80 -8.20 -3.77
N VAL A 84 12.64 -8.11 -2.73
CA VAL A 84 13.15 -6.82 -2.24
C VAL A 84 13.75 -6.01 -3.38
N ASN A 85 13.46 -4.71 -3.40
CA ASN A 85 13.84 -3.73 -4.42
C ASN A 85 13.09 -3.83 -5.74
N GLU A 86 12.21 -4.80 -5.90
CA GLU A 86 11.37 -4.88 -7.08
C GLU A 86 10.10 -4.06 -6.90
N THR A 87 9.58 -3.55 -8.00
CA THR A 87 8.44 -2.61 -8.01
C THR A 87 7.31 -3.13 -8.89
N ALA A 88 6.10 -2.62 -8.60
CA ALA A 88 4.93 -2.87 -9.43
C ALA A 88 4.13 -1.58 -9.53
N PHE A 89 3.58 -1.32 -10.72
CA PHE A 89 2.67 -0.21 -10.94
C PHE A 89 1.25 -0.73 -11.10
N ILE A 90 0.33 -0.18 -10.30
CA ILE A 90 -1.09 -0.51 -10.34
C ILE A 90 -1.83 0.66 -10.98
N PRO A 91 -2.27 0.55 -12.24
CA PRO A 91 -3.03 1.60 -12.88
C PRO A 91 -4.35 1.88 -12.17
N GLN A 92 -4.85 3.10 -12.32
CA GLN A 92 -6.19 3.45 -11.86
C GLN A 92 -7.21 2.48 -12.47
N GLY A 93 -8.09 1.94 -11.62
CA GLY A 93 -9.13 1.00 -12.05
C GLY A 93 -8.69 -0.45 -12.18
N ALA A 94 -7.41 -0.77 -12.07
CA ALA A 94 -6.94 -2.15 -12.14
C ALA A 94 -7.36 -2.94 -10.89
N ILE A 95 -7.81 -4.16 -11.10
CA ILE A 95 -8.13 -5.09 -10.01
C ILE A 95 -6.83 -5.70 -9.51
N HIS A 96 -6.57 -5.62 -8.22
CA HIS A 96 -5.27 -6.00 -7.68
C HIS A 96 -5.35 -6.51 -6.26
N ARG A 97 -4.30 -7.25 -5.86
CA ARG A 97 -4.07 -7.58 -4.44
C ARG A 97 -2.63 -8.00 -4.21
N ILE A 98 -2.25 -7.99 -2.93
CA ILE A 98 -1.01 -8.54 -2.41
C ILE A 98 -1.35 -9.78 -1.58
N GLU A 99 -0.60 -10.85 -1.82
CA GLU A 99 -0.66 -12.05 -1.00
C GLU A 99 0.73 -12.32 -0.43
N ASN A 100 0.79 -12.69 0.83
CA ASN A 100 2.00 -13.20 1.44
C ASN A 100 1.85 -14.70 1.68
N LEU A 101 2.42 -15.49 0.79
CA LEU A 101 2.37 -16.96 0.85
C LEU A 101 3.56 -17.54 1.64
N PHE A 102 4.37 -16.71 2.26
CA PHE A 102 5.65 -17.09 2.85
C PHE A 102 5.62 -16.91 4.37
N LYS A 103 6.76 -17.23 5.01
CA LYS A 103 6.87 -17.25 6.49
C LYS A 103 7.30 -15.93 7.10
N LYS A 104 7.83 -15.00 6.30
CA LYS A 104 8.23 -13.67 6.76
C LYS A 104 7.16 -12.64 6.43
N PRO A 105 6.96 -11.61 7.27
CA PRO A 105 6.13 -10.48 6.89
C PRO A 105 6.66 -9.82 5.61
N VAL A 106 5.75 -9.33 4.79
CA VAL A 106 6.08 -8.53 3.61
C VAL A 106 5.90 -7.08 3.95
N LYS A 107 6.91 -6.26 3.65
CA LYS A 107 6.81 -4.80 3.78
C LYS A 107 6.87 -4.17 2.41
N ILE A 108 5.94 -3.29 2.14
CA ILE A 108 5.80 -2.61 0.85
C ILE A 108 5.63 -1.12 1.10
N MET A 109 6.43 -0.32 0.40
CA MET A 109 6.20 1.12 0.32
C MET A 109 5.25 1.38 -0.84
N GLU A 110 4.14 2.06 -0.55
CA GLU A 110 3.11 2.36 -1.52
C GLU A 110 3.01 3.87 -1.71
N ILE A 111 3.03 4.30 -2.97
CA ILE A 111 2.78 5.69 -3.34
C ILE A 111 1.47 5.71 -4.10
N GLN A 112 0.46 6.36 -3.53
CA GLN A 112 -0.81 6.61 -4.19
C GLN A 112 -0.76 7.96 -4.88
N THR A 113 -1.24 8.03 -6.11
CA THR A 113 -1.29 9.27 -6.88
C THR A 113 -2.69 9.45 -7.47
N GLY A 114 -3.29 10.61 -7.25
CA GLY A 114 -4.62 10.90 -7.76
C GLY A 114 -5.23 12.14 -7.14
N ALA A 115 -6.36 12.55 -7.66
CA ALA A 115 -7.09 13.72 -7.15
C ALA A 115 -7.85 13.42 -5.87
N ILE A 116 -8.26 12.17 -5.67
CA ILE A 116 -9.03 11.72 -4.50
C ILE A 116 -8.30 10.53 -3.87
N LEU A 117 -7.79 10.72 -2.66
CA LEU A 117 -7.00 9.71 -1.95
C LEU A 117 -7.69 9.35 -0.63
N ARG A 118 -8.77 8.58 -0.72
CA ARG A 118 -9.59 8.17 0.43
C ARG A 118 -9.62 6.65 0.54
N GLU A 119 -9.59 6.15 1.76
CA GLU A 119 -9.75 4.71 2.02
C GLU A 119 -11.10 4.18 1.56
N THR A 120 -12.11 5.04 1.49
CA THR A 120 -13.44 4.69 0.98
C THR A 120 -13.49 4.51 -0.54
N ASP A 121 -12.45 4.94 -1.27
CA ASP A 121 -12.32 4.67 -2.71
C ASP A 121 -11.81 3.24 -2.91
N ILE A 122 -12.65 2.26 -2.64
CA ILE A 122 -12.31 0.84 -2.76
C ILE A 122 -13.56 0.03 -3.11
N ILE A 123 -13.38 -0.87 -4.08
CA ILE A 123 -14.36 -1.91 -4.40
C ILE A 123 -13.68 -3.25 -4.17
N ARG A 124 -14.20 -4.07 -3.27
CA ARG A 124 -13.66 -5.38 -2.93
C ARG A 124 -14.41 -6.47 -3.67
N TYR A 125 -13.66 -7.36 -4.31
CA TYR A 125 -14.20 -8.51 -5.05
C TYR A 125 -14.08 -9.81 -4.27
N LYS A 126 -12.93 -10.03 -3.63
CA LYS A 126 -12.67 -11.18 -2.77
C LYS A 126 -11.93 -10.72 -1.54
N ASP A 127 -12.41 -11.15 -0.40
CA ASP A 127 -11.77 -10.86 0.88
C ASP A 127 -11.99 -12.06 1.79
N ILE A 128 -10.92 -12.76 2.16
CA ILE A 128 -11.00 -13.92 3.05
C ILE A 128 -11.52 -13.55 4.44
N TYR A 129 -11.57 -12.26 4.75
CA TYR A 129 -12.08 -11.74 6.02
C TYR A 129 -13.54 -11.27 5.95
N GLY A 130 -14.20 -11.46 4.80
CA GLY A 130 -15.63 -11.19 4.65
C GLY A 130 -16.04 -9.75 4.41
N ARG A 131 -15.12 -8.86 3.99
CA ARG A 131 -15.39 -7.43 3.78
C ARG A 131 -15.73 -7.10 2.32
N VAL A 132 -16.52 -7.92 1.68
CA VAL A 132 -16.90 -7.70 0.27
C VAL A 132 -17.98 -6.62 0.19
N ASN A 133 -17.79 -5.68 -0.73
CA ASN A 133 -18.75 -4.62 -1.01
C ASN A 133 -19.88 -5.10 -1.91
#